data_9dc0d70b8b9f692c05aa0f9f2b250d5d
#
_entry.id   9dc0d70b8b9f692c05aa0f9f2b250d5d
#
_cell.length_a   1.000
_cell.length_b   1.000
_cell.length_c   1.000
_cell.angle_alpha   90.00
_cell.angle_beta   90.00
_cell.angle_gamma   90.00
#
_symmetry.space_group_name_H-M   'P 1'
#
loop_
_entity.id
_entity.type
_entity.pdbx_description
1 polymer ?
#
loop_
_entity_poly.entity_id
_entity_poly.type
_entity_poly.pdbx_seq_one_letter_code
_entity_poly.pdbx_strand_id
1 'polypeptide(L)'
;MKVVIIDDEPLISDKLKRIMETGLRGMHTVCAFTDAQTALDYIEQEKPGVILTDIRMPGITGIDLAKQINQMDYGAKIVFLTGYAEFEYARYGIEYKVFDYLLKPVDEQEAIKCLNRAISAFHAEQKHTEMYQIFQDYFVKNQELIRQQFVEKLFFQPVIFSEKQMELQKQKLRIAINGYRVVAVTYDRNRMPLEEESYYSYILHQFFLKKFKEILALEHGGIFYMIWPTEEKTLWKFCSKLELIRRELAQLQPLD
;
A
#
# COMPACT_ATOMS: atom_id res chain seq x y z
N MET A 1 -15.98 -5.20 -14.74
CA MET A 1 -15.28 -3.93 -15.06
C MET A 1 -16.02 -3.22 -16.17
N LYS A 2 -15.94 -1.88 -16.25
CA LYS A 2 -16.54 -1.07 -17.31
C LYS A 2 -15.51 -0.71 -18.36
N VAL A 3 -15.94 -0.75 -19.62
CA VAL A 3 -15.18 -0.33 -20.81
C VAL A 3 -15.97 0.78 -21.48
N VAL A 4 -15.32 1.87 -21.84
CA VAL A 4 -15.94 3.02 -22.51
C VAL A 4 -15.35 3.18 -23.92
N ILE A 5 -16.22 3.45 -24.89
CA ILE A 5 -15.88 3.76 -26.26
C ILE A 5 -16.39 5.16 -26.56
N ILE A 6 -15.56 6.00 -27.16
CA ILE A 6 -15.89 7.38 -27.51
C ILE A 6 -15.47 7.62 -28.95
N ASP A 7 -16.45 7.87 -29.80
CA ASP A 7 -16.22 8.13 -31.23
C ASP A 7 -17.42 8.93 -31.76
N ASP A 8 -17.20 10.09 -32.35
CA ASP A 8 -18.26 10.96 -32.84
C ASP A 8 -19.04 10.39 -34.05
N GLU A 9 -18.53 9.30 -34.64
CA GLU A 9 -19.22 8.53 -35.66
C GLU A 9 -20.05 7.37 -35.03
N PRO A 10 -21.41 7.49 -34.96
CA PRO A 10 -22.24 6.47 -34.29
C PRO A 10 -22.06 5.05 -34.82
N LEU A 11 -21.85 4.92 -36.13
CA LEU A 11 -21.66 3.62 -36.81
C LEU A 11 -20.38 2.91 -36.33
N ILE A 12 -19.30 3.68 -36.09
CA ILE A 12 -18.03 3.13 -35.61
C ILE A 12 -18.15 2.74 -34.14
N SER A 13 -18.71 3.63 -33.33
CA SER A 13 -18.98 3.42 -31.92
C SER A 13 -19.84 2.18 -31.67
N ASP A 14 -20.96 2.01 -32.40
CA ASP A 14 -21.84 0.84 -32.30
C ASP A 14 -21.17 -0.45 -32.78
N LYS A 15 -20.39 -0.39 -33.86
CA LYS A 15 -19.63 -1.54 -34.36
C LYS A 15 -18.62 -2.01 -33.33
N LEU A 16 -17.82 -1.11 -32.78
CA LEU A 16 -16.85 -1.43 -31.78
C LEU A 16 -17.49 -1.99 -30.50
N LYS A 17 -18.63 -1.44 -30.08
CA LYS A 17 -19.40 -1.95 -28.96
C LYS A 17 -19.79 -3.40 -29.17
N ARG A 18 -20.36 -3.76 -30.32
CA ARG A 18 -20.74 -5.14 -30.64
C ARG A 18 -19.55 -6.11 -30.67
N ILE A 19 -18.42 -5.68 -31.27
CA ILE A 19 -17.19 -6.46 -31.30
C ILE A 19 -16.73 -6.77 -29.86
N MET A 20 -16.78 -5.78 -29.00
CA MET A 20 -16.33 -5.93 -27.61
C MET A 20 -17.27 -6.73 -26.74
N GLU A 21 -18.59 -6.53 -26.87
CA GLU A 21 -19.59 -7.32 -26.14
C GLU A 21 -19.50 -8.82 -26.54
N THR A 22 -19.24 -9.09 -27.79
CA THR A 22 -19.07 -10.48 -28.29
C THR A 22 -17.70 -11.05 -27.87
N GLY A 23 -16.63 -10.30 -28.04
CA GLY A 23 -15.27 -10.76 -27.81
C GLY A 23 -14.90 -10.90 -26.33
N LEU A 24 -15.51 -10.09 -25.44
CA LEU A 24 -15.26 -10.11 -23.99
C LEU A 24 -16.21 -11.06 -23.23
N ARG A 25 -17.01 -11.86 -23.93
CA ARG A 25 -17.88 -12.92 -23.38
C ARG A 25 -18.75 -12.47 -22.17
N GLY A 26 -19.30 -11.27 -22.22
CA GLY A 26 -20.27 -10.78 -21.22
C GLY A 26 -19.73 -10.51 -19.82
N MET A 27 -18.42 -10.59 -19.60
CA MET A 27 -17.81 -10.31 -18.29
C MET A 27 -17.61 -8.82 -18.00
N HIS A 28 -17.86 -7.97 -19.00
CA HIS A 28 -17.62 -6.53 -18.92
C HIS A 28 -18.81 -5.74 -19.46
N THR A 29 -19.08 -4.60 -18.83
CA THR A 29 -20.09 -3.65 -19.33
C THR A 29 -19.43 -2.71 -20.32
N VAL A 30 -19.91 -2.66 -21.55
CA VAL A 30 -19.40 -1.77 -22.61
C VAL A 30 -20.39 -0.63 -22.83
N CYS A 31 -19.94 0.59 -22.61
CA CYS A 31 -20.71 1.80 -22.87
C CYS A 31 -20.08 2.55 -24.06
N ALA A 32 -20.93 3.06 -24.97
CA ALA A 32 -20.47 3.82 -26.12
C ALA A 32 -21.08 5.21 -26.09
N PHE A 33 -20.27 6.21 -26.40
CA PHE A 33 -20.63 7.62 -26.42
C PHE A 33 -20.20 8.26 -27.75
N THR A 34 -21.03 9.16 -28.25
CA THR A 34 -20.73 9.95 -29.45
C THR A 34 -20.40 11.41 -29.12
N ASP A 35 -20.51 11.77 -27.86
CA ASP A 35 -20.15 13.10 -27.34
C ASP A 35 -19.12 12.97 -26.21
N ALA A 36 -18.03 13.69 -26.37
CA ALA A 36 -16.89 13.62 -25.47
C ALA A 36 -17.20 14.20 -24.07
N GLN A 37 -18.07 15.20 -23.95
CA GLN A 37 -18.44 15.78 -22.66
C GLN A 37 -19.27 14.79 -21.84
N THR A 38 -20.30 14.20 -22.47
CA THR A 38 -21.14 13.18 -21.83
C THR A 38 -20.31 11.96 -21.41
N ALA A 39 -19.35 11.58 -22.25
CA ALA A 39 -18.42 10.50 -21.90
C ALA A 39 -17.56 10.86 -20.67
N LEU A 40 -17.05 12.10 -20.60
CA LEU A 40 -16.24 12.56 -19.49
C LEU A 40 -17.04 12.56 -18.18
N ASP A 41 -18.26 13.05 -18.18
CA ASP A 41 -19.14 13.05 -17.01
C ASP A 41 -19.40 11.61 -16.51
N TYR A 42 -19.57 10.66 -17.43
CA TYR A 42 -19.69 9.24 -17.11
C TYR A 42 -18.38 8.66 -16.52
N ILE A 43 -17.24 9.02 -17.11
CA ILE A 43 -15.92 8.55 -16.68
C ILE A 43 -15.60 9.02 -15.24
N GLU A 44 -15.94 10.26 -14.92
CA GLU A 44 -15.74 10.83 -13.58
C GLU A 44 -16.53 10.06 -12.51
N GLN A 45 -17.77 9.68 -12.82
CA GLN A 45 -18.65 8.96 -11.89
C GLN A 45 -18.31 7.49 -11.78
N GLU A 46 -18.10 6.83 -12.90
CA GLU A 46 -18.07 5.37 -12.98
C GLU A 46 -16.68 4.76 -13.04
N LYS A 47 -15.66 5.58 -13.27
CA LYS A 47 -14.22 5.22 -13.30
C LYS A 47 -13.95 3.93 -14.09
N PRO A 48 -14.26 3.87 -15.39
CA PRO A 48 -14.06 2.69 -16.21
C PRO A 48 -12.59 2.32 -16.29
N GLY A 49 -12.29 0.99 -16.29
CA GLY A 49 -10.89 0.53 -16.31
C GLY A 49 -10.20 0.67 -17.66
N VAL A 50 -10.98 0.65 -18.76
CA VAL A 50 -10.45 0.82 -20.13
C VAL A 50 -11.32 1.82 -20.89
N ILE A 51 -10.66 2.71 -21.61
CA ILE A 51 -11.29 3.77 -22.39
C ILE A 51 -10.69 3.75 -23.79
N LEU A 52 -11.53 3.56 -24.81
CA LEU A 52 -11.17 3.75 -26.21
C LEU A 52 -11.73 5.08 -26.66
N THR A 53 -10.93 5.94 -27.25
CA THR A 53 -11.38 7.24 -27.72
C THR A 53 -10.81 7.54 -29.10
N ASP A 54 -11.65 8.06 -30.00
CA ASP A 54 -11.13 8.70 -31.19
C ASP A 54 -10.28 9.93 -30.78
N ILE A 55 -9.23 10.18 -31.52
CA ILE A 55 -8.36 11.34 -31.32
C ILE A 55 -9.05 12.61 -31.80
N ARG A 56 -9.71 12.55 -32.97
CA ARG A 56 -10.31 13.72 -33.64
C ARG A 56 -11.81 13.76 -33.45
N MET A 57 -12.27 14.45 -32.46
CA MET A 57 -13.70 14.70 -32.22
C MET A 57 -14.00 16.19 -32.13
N PRO A 58 -15.20 16.63 -32.48
CA PRO A 58 -15.62 18.02 -32.33
C PRO A 58 -15.57 18.46 -30.85
N GLY A 59 -15.07 19.66 -30.59
CA GLY A 59 -14.99 20.21 -29.23
C GLY A 59 -13.84 19.66 -28.42
N ILE A 60 -14.08 18.62 -27.62
CA ILE A 60 -13.07 17.97 -26.79
C ILE A 60 -12.43 16.83 -27.58
N THR A 61 -11.13 16.91 -27.80
CA THR A 61 -10.38 15.86 -28.50
C THR A 61 -10.08 14.66 -27.60
N GLY A 62 -9.77 13.49 -28.21
CA GLY A 62 -9.32 12.33 -27.44
C GLY A 62 -8.04 12.57 -26.63
N ILE A 63 -7.20 13.51 -27.11
CA ILE A 63 -5.99 13.96 -26.38
C ILE A 63 -6.37 14.74 -25.13
N ASP A 64 -7.35 15.66 -25.24
CA ASP A 64 -7.84 16.42 -24.09
C ASP A 64 -8.50 15.50 -23.05
N LEU A 65 -9.26 14.51 -23.51
CA LEU A 65 -9.81 13.46 -22.65
C LEU A 65 -8.71 12.69 -21.92
N ALA A 66 -7.70 12.23 -22.64
CA ALA A 66 -6.59 11.48 -22.05
C ALA A 66 -5.87 12.30 -20.96
N LYS A 67 -5.67 13.58 -21.19
CA LYS A 67 -5.09 14.50 -20.21
C LYS A 67 -5.94 14.61 -18.95
N GLN A 68 -7.25 14.82 -19.09
CA GLN A 68 -8.18 14.94 -17.96
C GLN A 68 -8.29 13.61 -17.18
N ILE A 69 -8.39 12.48 -17.88
CA ILE A 69 -8.47 11.15 -17.26
C ILE A 69 -7.21 10.83 -16.47
N ASN A 70 -6.02 11.18 -16.99
CA ASN A 70 -4.77 10.97 -16.26
C ASN A 70 -4.66 11.84 -14.99
N GLN A 71 -5.28 13.02 -14.97
CA GLN A 71 -5.35 13.86 -13.77
C GLN A 71 -6.23 13.27 -12.67
N MET A 72 -7.19 12.40 -13.01
CA MET A 72 -8.02 11.68 -12.03
C MET A 72 -7.27 10.56 -11.30
N ASP A 73 -6.13 10.13 -11.78
CA ASP A 73 -5.14 9.23 -11.16
C ASP A 73 -5.72 7.90 -10.59
N TYR A 74 -6.65 7.26 -11.33
CA TYR A 74 -7.21 5.95 -10.92
C TYR A 74 -6.73 4.77 -11.79
N GLY A 75 -5.76 5.02 -12.67
CA GLY A 75 -5.04 3.98 -13.43
C GLY A 75 -5.76 3.47 -14.66
N ALA A 76 -6.76 4.19 -15.22
CA ALA A 76 -7.43 3.81 -16.46
C ALA A 76 -6.45 3.54 -17.60
N LYS A 77 -6.75 2.55 -18.42
CA LYS A 77 -6.00 2.24 -19.63
C LYS A 77 -6.69 2.89 -20.83
N ILE A 78 -6.02 3.90 -21.39
CA ILE A 78 -6.54 4.67 -22.53
C ILE A 78 -5.97 4.08 -23.82
N VAL A 79 -6.84 3.82 -24.80
CA VAL A 79 -6.48 3.36 -26.14
C VAL A 79 -7.01 4.37 -27.14
N PHE A 80 -6.14 4.86 -28.01
CA PHE A 80 -6.55 5.77 -29.08
C PHE A 80 -7.04 5.03 -30.31
N LEU A 81 -8.11 5.57 -30.93
CA LEU A 81 -8.56 5.19 -32.26
C LEU A 81 -8.07 6.28 -33.23
N THR A 82 -7.39 5.91 -34.31
CA THR A 82 -6.82 6.88 -35.24
C THR A 82 -6.93 6.41 -36.70
N GLY A 83 -7.28 7.32 -37.59
CA GLY A 83 -7.31 7.06 -39.04
C GLY A 83 -5.95 7.20 -39.75
N TYR A 84 -4.96 7.74 -39.08
CA TYR A 84 -3.65 8.02 -39.64
C TYR A 84 -2.53 7.64 -38.66
N ALA A 85 -1.50 7.02 -39.20
CA ALA A 85 -0.27 6.75 -38.44
C ALA A 85 0.63 8.01 -38.41
N GLU A 86 0.12 9.10 -37.81
CA GLU A 86 0.90 10.33 -37.68
C GLU A 86 1.86 10.20 -36.49
N PHE A 87 3.11 10.50 -36.73
CA PHE A 87 4.19 10.45 -35.70
C PHE A 87 3.91 11.34 -34.48
N GLU A 88 3.12 12.40 -34.65
CA GLU A 88 2.73 13.27 -33.55
C GLU A 88 1.86 12.57 -32.49
N TYR A 89 0.99 11.65 -32.88
CA TYR A 89 0.14 10.91 -31.92
C TYR A 89 0.95 9.93 -31.07
N ALA A 90 2.06 9.40 -31.59
CA ALA A 90 2.97 8.59 -30.78
C ALA A 90 3.64 9.44 -29.67
N ARG A 91 3.96 10.70 -29.93
CA ARG A 91 4.48 11.63 -28.91
C ARG A 91 3.47 11.92 -27.81
N TYR A 92 2.22 12.20 -28.17
CA TYR A 92 1.13 12.41 -27.20
C TYR A 92 0.83 11.12 -26.41
N GLY A 93 0.95 9.95 -27.04
CA GLY A 93 0.81 8.66 -26.38
C GLY A 93 1.81 8.50 -25.22
N ILE A 94 3.06 8.90 -25.41
CA ILE A 94 4.09 8.88 -24.36
C ILE A 94 3.82 9.93 -23.29
N GLU A 95 3.51 11.16 -23.71
CA GLU A 95 3.27 12.30 -22.81
C GLU A 95 2.08 12.06 -21.85
N TYR A 96 0.99 11.51 -22.38
CA TYR A 96 -0.24 11.26 -21.62
C TYR A 96 -0.43 9.79 -21.21
N LYS A 97 0.63 8.98 -21.19
CA LYS A 97 0.61 7.58 -20.72
C LYS A 97 -0.50 6.75 -21.35
N VAL A 98 -0.74 6.95 -22.65
CA VAL A 98 -1.72 6.17 -23.39
C VAL A 98 -1.21 4.72 -23.50
N PHE A 99 -2.09 3.77 -23.24
CA PHE A 99 -1.73 2.36 -23.16
C PHE A 99 -1.38 1.77 -24.54
N ASP A 100 -2.18 2.12 -25.56
CA ASP A 100 -2.03 1.61 -26.92
C ASP A 100 -2.83 2.45 -27.94
N TYR A 101 -2.73 2.11 -29.22
CA TYR A 101 -3.56 2.70 -30.27
C TYR A 101 -4.06 1.65 -31.25
N LEU A 102 -5.21 1.90 -31.89
CA LEU A 102 -5.82 1.07 -32.93
C LEU A 102 -6.04 1.92 -34.18
N LEU A 103 -5.64 1.39 -35.32
CA LEU A 103 -5.82 2.07 -36.61
C LEU A 103 -7.23 1.82 -37.18
N LYS A 104 -7.89 2.87 -37.65
CA LYS A 104 -9.14 2.77 -38.42
C LYS A 104 -8.82 2.44 -39.88
N PRO A 105 -9.54 1.50 -40.55
CA PRO A 105 -10.63 0.73 -40.02
C PRO A 105 -10.17 -0.36 -39.04
N VAL A 106 -10.78 -0.38 -37.83
CA VAL A 106 -10.35 -1.27 -36.75
C VAL A 106 -10.62 -2.72 -37.11
N ASP A 107 -9.56 -3.53 -37.05
CA ASP A 107 -9.64 -4.98 -37.15
C ASP A 107 -10.20 -5.60 -35.86
N GLU A 108 -11.14 -6.50 -35.96
CA GLU A 108 -11.84 -7.11 -34.83
C GLU A 108 -10.87 -7.86 -33.89
N GLN A 109 -9.99 -8.67 -34.50
CA GLN A 109 -9.04 -9.47 -33.69
C GLN A 109 -7.99 -8.60 -33.00
N GLU A 110 -7.55 -7.54 -33.66
CA GLU A 110 -6.62 -6.59 -33.10
C GLU A 110 -7.26 -5.82 -31.93
N ALA A 111 -8.51 -5.36 -32.11
CA ALA A 111 -9.26 -4.71 -31.04
C ALA A 111 -9.43 -5.59 -29.79
N ILE A 112 -9.83 -6.85 -29.99
CA ILE A 112 -10.01 -7.80 -28.88
C ILE A 112 -8.66 -8.08 -28.17
N LYS A 113 -7.57 -8.26 -28.92
CA LYS A 113 -6.23 -8.47 -28.34
C LYS A 113 -5.76 -7.25 -27.55
N CYS A 114 -5.91 -6.05 -28.09
CA CYS A 114 -5.55 -4.81 -27.43
C CYS A 114 -6.32 -4.63 -26.10
N LEU A 115 -7.64 -4.83 -26.15
CA LEU A 115 -8.49 -4.74 -24.96
C LEU A 115 -8.13 -5.75 -23.89
N ASN A 116 -7.91 -7.01 -24.25
CA ASN A 116 -7.51 -8.02 -23.27
C ASN A 116 -6.19 -7.66 -22.59
N ARG A 117 -5.23 -7.07 -23.32
CA ARG A 117 -3.98 -6.54 -22.73
C ARG A 117 -4.26 -5.37 -21.78
N ALA A 118 -5.10 -4.42 -22.19
CA ALA A 118 -5.47 -3.26 -21.37
C ALA A 118 -6.19 -3.67 -20.08
N ILE A 119 -7.16 -4.60 -20.20
CA ILE A 119 -7.90 -5.17 -19.06
C ILE A 119 -6.95 -5.86 -18.09
N SER A 120 -6.05 -6.70 -18.59
CA SER A 120 -5.08 -7.42 -17.78
C SER A 120 -4.11 -6.47 -17.06
N ALA A 121 -3.64 -5.43 -17.74
CA ALA A 121 -2.79 -4.41 -17.18
C ALA A 121 -3.49 -3.60 -16.06
N PHE A 122 -4.75 -3.21 -16.29
CA PHE A 122 -5.55 -2.52 -15.28
C PHE A 122 -5.74 -3.37 -14.02
N HIS A 123 -6.13 -4.63 -14.16
CA HIS A 123 -6.31 -5.53 -13.03
C HIS A 123 -5.01 -5.80 -12.26
N ALA A 124 -3.88 -5.94 -12.97
CA ALA A 124 -2.57 -6.15 -12.34
C ALA A 124 -2.18 -4.94 -11.47
N GLU A 125 -2.42 -3.72 -11.96
CA GLU A 125 -2.12 -2.49 -11.23
C GLU A 125 -3.04 -2.30 -10.02
N GLN A 126 -4.35 -2.56 -10.18
CA GLN A 126 -5.32 -2.52 -9.07
C GLN A 126 -4.97 -3.52 -7.97
N LYS A 127 -4.66 -4.77 -8.35
CA LYS A 127 -4.25 -5.80 -7.40
C LYS A 127 -2.98 -5.43 -6.64
N HIS A 128 -2.01 -4.80 -7.31
CA HIS A 128 -0.80 -4.32 -6.67
C HIS A 128 -1.10 -3.22 -5.64
N THR A 129 -1.98 -2.28 -5.98
CA THR A 129 -2.41 -1.19 -5.09
C THR A 129 -3.17 -1.72 -3.89
N GLU A 130 -4.13 -2.64 -4.08
CA GLU A 130 -4.87 -3.31 -3.00
C GLU A 130 -3.94 -4.08 -2.07
N MET A 131 -3.00 -4.86 -2.63
CA MET A 131 -2.02 -5.62 -1.85
C MET A 131 -1.14 -4.68 -1.01
N TYR A 132 -0.72 -3.56 -1.58
CA TYR A 132 0.06 -2.55 -0.88
C TYR A 132 -0.73 -1.92 0.27
N GLN A 133 -2.01 -1.59 0.07
CA GLN A 133 -2.89 -1.06 1.13
C GLN A 133 -3.10 -2.07 2.25
N ILE A 134 -3.42 -3.33 1.92
CA ILE A 134 -3.55 -4.40 2.92
C ILE A 134 -2.26 -4.57 3.72
N PHE A 135 -1.10 -4.51 3.05
CA PHE A 135 0.19 -4.59 3.73
C PHE A 135 0.43 -3.40 4.66
N GLN A 136 0.10 -2.18 4.23
CA GLN A 136 0.21 -0.98 5.05
C GLN A 136 -0.70 -1.06 6.28
N ASP A 137 -1.95 -1.46 6.11
CA ASP A 137 -2.91 -1.63 7.21
C ASP A 137 -2.45 -2.70 8.19
N TYR A 138 -1.97 -3.84 7.68
CA TYR A 138 -1.39 -4.90 8.51
C TYR A 138 -0.18 -4.38 9.29
N PHE A 139 0.71 -3.65 8.61
CA PHE A 139 1.92 -3.09 9.22
C PHE A 139 1.57 -2.10 10.34
N VAL A 140 0.62 -1.19 10.08
CA VAL A 140 0.19 -0.20 11.08
C VAL A 140 -0.46 -0.87 12.28
N LYS A 141 -1.37 -1.85 12.05
CA LYS A 141 -2.06 -2.57 13.12
C LYS A 141 -1.12 -3.46 13.96
N ASN A 142 -0.08 -3.99 13.34
CA ASN A 142 0.85 -4.92 13.99
C ASN A 142 2.23 -4.31 14.23
N GLN A 143 2.36 -3.00 14.14
CA GLN A 143 3.66 -2.32 14.27
C GLN A 143 4.40 -2.71 15.55
N GLU A 144 3.69 -2.80 16.67
CA GLU A 144 4.29 -3.16 17.95
C GLU A 144 4.81 -4.60 17.96
N LEU A 145 4.02 -5.53 17.45
CA LEU A 145 4.43 -6.94 17.33
C LEU A 145 5.66 -7.08 16.40
N ILE A 146 5.67 -6.36 15.27
CA ILE A 146 6.80 -6.38 14.34
C ILE A 146 8.06 -5.78 14.98
N ARG A 147 7.89 -4.72 15.78
CA ARG A 147 9.01 -4.13 16.56
C ARG A 147 9.57 -5.13 17.56
N GLN A 148 8.72 -5.81 18.32
CA GLN A 148 9.13 -6.84 19.28
C GLN A 148 9.87 -7.98 18.60
N GLN A 149 9.35 -8.54 17.51
CA GLN A 149 10.01 -9.60 16.73
C GLN A 149 11.36 -9.16 16.16
N PHE A 150 11.48 -7.90 15.71
CA PHE A 150 12.75 -7.35 15.23
C PHE A 150 13.78 -7.28 16.36
N VAL A 151 13.37 -6.79 17.53
CA VAL A 151 14.23 -6.70 18.71
C VAL A 151 14.64 -8.10 19.18
N GLU A 152 13.73 -9.05 19.23
CA GLU A 152 14.01 -10.43 19.58
C GLU A 152 15.07 -11.05 18.65
N LYS A 153 14.93 -10.83 17.33
CA LYS A 153 15.93 -11.27 16.35
C LYS A 153 17.29 -10.64 16.57
N LEU A 154 17.34 -9.35 16.90
CA LEU A 154 18.61 -8.64 17.16
C LEU A 154 19.38 -9.19 18.36
N PHE A 155 18.67 -9.59 19.42
CA PHE A 155 19.29 -9.96 20.69
C PHE A 155 19.48 -11.48 20.85
N PHE A 156 18.61 -12.28 20.31
CA PHE A 156 18.57 -13.72 20.61
C PHE A 156 18.79 -14.62 19.39
N GLN A 157 18.81 -14.07 18.17
CA GLN A 157 19.07 -14.85 16.97
C GLN A 157 20.36 -14.38 16.30
N PRO A 158 21.20 -15.28 15.78
CA PRO A 158 22.44 -14.91 15.09
C PRO A 158 22.14 -14.38 13.67
N VAL A 159 21.39 -13.30 13.57
CA VAL A 159 21.07 -12.66 12.30
C VAL A 159 22.05 -11.52 12.05
N ILE A 160 22.81 -11.63 10.98
CA ILE A 160 23.71 -10.57 10.55
C ILE A 160 22.95 -9.65 9.59
N PHE A 161 22.60 -8.46 10.05
CA PHE A 161 22.06 -7.42 9.19
C PHE A 161 23.22 -6.60 8.61
N SER A 162 23.19 -6.32 7.30
CA SER A 162 24.05 -5.29 6.75
C SER A 162 23.64 -3.91 7.30
N GLU A 163 24.56 -2.94 7.32
CA GLU A 163 24.27 -1.58 7.77
C GLU A 163 23.06 -0.98 7.05
N LYS A 164 22.96 -1.18 5.75
CA LYS A 164 21.82 -0.71 4.94
C LYS A 164 20.49 -1.37 5.33
N GLN A 165 20.52 -2.67 5.61
CA GLN A 165 19.32 -3.39 6.06
C GLN A 165 18.91 -2.93 7.47
N MET A 166 19.86 -2.72 8.36
CA MET A 166 19.62 -2.22 9.70
C MET A 166 18.99 -0.82 9.66
N GLU A 167 19.55 0.09 8.87
CA GLU A 167 19.04 1.44 8.76
C GLU A 167 17.63 1.48 8.18
N LEU A 168 17.36 0.65 7.15
CA LEU A 168 16.03 0.53 6.57
C LEU A 168 15.01 -0.01 7.60
N GLN A 169 15.38 -0.98 8.43
CA GLN A 169 14.50 -1.52 9.47
C GLN A 169 14.24 -0.48 10.56
N LYS A 170 15.25 0.26 11.00
CA LYS A 170 15.10 1.36 11.96
C LYS A 170 14.09 2.40 11.48
N GLN A 171 14.22 2.84 10.23
CA GLN A 171 13.29 3.80 9.62
C GLN A 171 11.86 3.26 9.55
N LYS A 172 11.68 2.05 9.03
CA LYS A 172 10.36 1.40 8.91
C LYS A 172 9.67 1.23 10.26
N LEU A 173 10.42 0.84 11.28
CA LEU A 173 9.89 0.57 12.61
C LEU A 173 9.85 1.83 13.50
N ARG A 174 10.31 2.98 12.99
CA ARG A 174 10.44 4.23 13.73
C ARG A 174 11.24 4.06 15.05
N ILE A 175 12.31 3.27 14.98
CA ILE A 175 13.19 3.00 16.11
C ILE A 175 14.38 3.95 16.00
N ALA A 176 14.40 5.01 16.77
CA ALA A 176 15.54 5.92 16.88
C ALA A 176 16.60 5.30 17.83
N ILE A 177 17.43 4.38 17.31
CA ILE A 177 18.51 3.77 18.12
C ILE A 177 19.84 4.28 17.59
N ASN A 178 20.32 5.39 18.13
CA ASN A 178 21.72 5.81 18.02
C ASN A 178 22.58 5.32 19.20
N GLY A 179 21.91 4.95 20.28
CA GLY A 179 22.46 4.28 21.45
C GLY A 179 21.31 3.67 22.24
N TYR A 180 21.56 2.58 22.92
CA TYR A 180 20.56 1.94 23.77
C TYR A 180 21.19 1.35 25.04
N ARG A 181 20.37 1.20 26.06
CA ARG A 181 20.68 0.44 27.25
C ARG A 181 19.67 -0.67 27.42
N VAL A 182 20.16 -1.84 27.77
CA VAL A 182 19.30 -3.00 28.06
C VAL A 182 19.19 -3.13 29.56
N VAL A 183 17.96 -3.25 30.05
CA VAL A 183 17.67 -3.56 31.44
C VAL A 183 16.93 -4.87 31.47
N ALA A 184 17.47 -5.85 32.17
CA ALA A 184 16.79 -7.11 32.41
C ALA A 184 16.05 -7.02 33.76
N VAL A 185 14.75 -7.30 33.75
CA VAL A 185 13.92 -7.36 34.94
C VAL A 185 13.55 -8.83 35.16
N THR A 186 13.91 -9.36 36.31
CA THR A 186 13.52 -10.70 36.73
C THR A 186 12.68 -10.60 37.99
N TYR A 187 11.75 -11.52 38.19
CA TYR A 187 11.02 -11.70 39.42
C TYR A 187 11.49 -12.98 40.11
N ASP A 188 11.32 -13.02 41.42
CA ASP A 188 11.69 -14.18 42.22
C ASP A 188 10.64 -15.30 42.02
N ARG A 189 10.95 -16.24 41.12
CA ARG A 189 10.09 -17.38 40.81
C ARG A 189 9.75 -18.26 42.01
N ASN A 190 10.57 -18.24 43.05
CA ASN A 190 10.32 -19.06 44.25
C ASN A 190 9.18 -18.45 45.13
N ARG A 191 8.80 -17.24 44.88
CA ARG A 191 7.73 -16.57 45.62
C ARG A 191 6.43 -16.45 44.84
N MET A 192 6.36 -17.01 43.63
CA MET A 192 5.18 -16.93 42.77
C MET A 192 4.64 -18.32 42.41
N PRO A 193 3.31 -18.53 42.44
CA PRO A 193 2.70 -19.71 41.86
C PRO A 193 2.93 -19.75 40.35
N LEU A 194 3.24 -20.91 39.79
CA LEU A 194 3.50 -21.16 38.36
C LEU A 194 2.31 -20.68 37.48
N GLU A 195 1.08 -20.72 37.99
CA GLU A 195 -0.12 -20.32 37.28
C GLU A 195 -0.23 -18.80 37.09
N GLU A 196 0.47 -18.00 37.87
CA GLU A 196 0.43 -16.53 37.82
C GLU A 196 1.57 -15.93 36.99
N GLU A 197 2.57 -16.71 36.57
CA GLU A 197 3.73 -16.23 35.83
C GLU A 197 3.31 -15.48 34.54
N SER A 198 2.39 -16.05 33.77
CA SER A 198 1.88 -15.41 32.56
C SER A 198 1.11 -14.11 32.81
N TYR A 199 0.40 -14.04 33.96
CA TYR A 199 -0.36 -12.85 34.36
C TYR A 199 0.58 -11.70 34.72
N TYR A 200 1.63 -11.95 35.48
CA TYR A 200 2.61 -10.92 35.85
C TYR A 200 3.43 -10.45 34.64
N SER A 201 3.80 -11.34 33.76
CA SER A 201 4.43 -10.97 32.49
C SER A 201 3.55 -10.03 31.69
N TYR A 202 2.27 -10.34 31.57
CA TYR A 202 1.29 -9.49 30.92
C TYR A 202 1.15 -8.10 31.60
N ILE A 203 1.08 -8.05 32.94
CA ILE A 203 1.00 -6.77 33.68
C ILE A 203 2.24 -5.94 33.47
N LEU A 204 3.43 -6.54 33.57
CA LEU A 204 4.69 -5.85 33.33
C LEU A 204 4.75 -5.28 31.90
N HIS A 205 4.36 -6.08 30.93
CA HIS A 205 4.31 -5.67 29.54
C HIS A 205 3.37 -4.47 29.34
N GLN A 206 2.14 -4.53 29.86
CA GLN A 206 1.18 -3.43 29.78
C GLN A 206 1.66 -2.18 30.51
N PHE A 207 2.28 -2.35 31.67
CA PHE A 207 2.84 -1.25 32.44
C PHE A 207 3.91 -0.51 31.64
N PHE A 208 4.87 -1.23 31.05
CA PHE A 208 5.95 -0.63 30.29
C PHE A 208 5.49 0.01 28.98
N LEU A 209 4.62 -0.66 28.23
CA LEU A 209 4.04 -0.10 27.00
C LEU A 209 3.24 1.19 27.25
N LYS A 210 2.48 1.23 28.34
CA LYS A 210 1.59 2.36 28.65
C LYS A 210 2.36 3.57 29.16
N LYS A 211 3.41 3.36 29.94
CA LYS A 211 4.13 4.42 30.63
C LYS A 211 5.33 4.93 29.85
N PHE A 212 5.98 4.09 29.08
CA PHE A 212 7.22 4.39 28.38
C PHE A 212 7.11 4.08 26.89
N LYS A 213 6.43 4.94 26.16
CA LYS A 213 6.20 4.79 24.70
C LYS A 213 7.48 4.65 23.86
N GLU A 214 8.61 5.06 24.41
CA GLU A 214 9.93 5.01 23.72
C GLU A 214 10.72 3.73 24.03
N ILE A 215 10.27 2.92 25.01
CA ILE A 215 10.93 1.68 25.40
C ILE A 215 10.41 0.53 24.56
N LEU A 216 11.32 -0.28 24.05
CA LEU A 216 10.99 -1.58 23.50
C LEU A 216 11.09 -2.61 24.62
N ALA A 217 9.99 -3.26 24.91
CA ALA A 217 9.92 -4.29 25.93
C ALA A 217 9.68 -5.66 25.26
N LEU A 218 10.41 -6.68 25.68
CA LEU A 218 10.17 -8.04 25.22
C LEU A 218 10.44 -9.03 26.37
N GLU A 219 9.74 -10.13 26.37
CA GLU A 219 9.97 -11.24 27.26
C GLU A 219 10.65 -12.38 26.51
N HIS A 220 11.70 -12.95 27.10
CA HIS A 220 12.37 -14.11 26.58
C HIS A 220 12.93 -14.97 27.74
N GLY A 221 12.50 -16.23 27.77
CA GLY A 221 12.95 -17.17 28.82
C GLY A 221 12.58 -16.78 30.26
N GLY A 222 11.45 -16.07 30.44
CA GLY A 222 10.98 -15.59 31.75
C GLY A 222 11.77 -14.40 32.30
N ILE A 223 12.53 -13.74 31.45
CA ILE A 223 13.23 -12.49 31.76
C ILE A 223 12.60 -11.40 30.90
N PHE A 224 12.25 -10.28 31.52
CA PHE A 224 11.70 -9.13 30.85
C PHE A 224 12.82 -8.17 30.47
N TYR A 225 13.04 -7.97 29.18
CA TYR A 225 14.08 -7.07 28.66
C TYR A 225 13.46 -5.74 28.24
N MET A 226 14.02 -4.67 28.77
CA MET A 226 13.70 -3.32 28.34
C MET A 226 14.86 -2.74 27.57
N ILE A 227 14.62 -2.32 26.34
CA ILE A 227 15.59 -1.64 25.51
C ILE A 227 15.24 -0.18 25.51
N TRP A 228 16.08 0.60 26.14
CA TRP A 228 15.91 2.04 26.31
C TRP A 228 16.76 2.77 25.29
N PRO A 229 16.15 3.42 24.26
CA PRO A 229 16.90 4.32 23.41
C PRO A 229 17.40 5.49 24.28
N THR A 230 18.67 5.78 24.24
CA THR A 230 19.24 6.84 25.06
C THR A 230 20.16 7.70 24.24
N GLU A 231 19.84 8.98 24.18
CA GLU A 231 20.77 10.05 23.85
C GLU A 231 21.46 10.60 25.14
N GLU A 232 20.99 10.13 26.30
CA GLU A 232 21.48 10.64 27.58
C GLU A 232 22.88 10.10 27.84
N LYS A 233 23.86 10.98 27.77
CA LYS A 233 25.27 10.71 28.11
C LYS A 233 25.48 10.49 29.61
N THR A 234 24.51 10.84 30.45
CA THR A 234 24.64 10.80 31.90
C THR A 234 24.00 9.58 32.53
N LEU A 235 24.84 8.70 33.09
CA LEU A 235 24.42 7.49 33.78
C LEU A 235 23.45 7.80 34.96
N TRP A 236 23.61 8.96 35.59
CA TRP A 236 22.80 9.38 36.74
C TRP A 236 21.32 9.54 36.42
N LYS A 237 20.98 10.16 35.30
CA LYS A 237 19.57 10.32 34.88
C LYS A 237 18.94 8.97 34.57
N PHE A 238 19.71 8.07 34.00
CA PHE A 238 19.24 6.71 33.72
C PHE A 238 18.97 5.95 35.03
N CYS A 239 19.89 5.99 35.99
CA CYS A 239 19.70 5.35 37.28
C CYS A 239 18.50 5.92 38.06
N SER A 240 18.26 7.23 37.99
CA SER A 240 17.08 7.85 38.60
C SER A 240 15.77 7.36 38.01
N LYS A 241 15.72 7.15 36.69
CA LYS A 241 14.56 6.56 36.03
C LYS A 241 14.35 5.10 36.42
N LEU A 242 15.42 4.31 36.53
CA LEU A 242 15.34 2.93 37.00
C LEU A 242 14.83 2.84 38.45
N GLU A 243 15.26 3.71 39.32
CA GLU A 243 14.79 3.75 40.73
C GLU A 243 13.30 4.10 40.79
N LEU A 244 12.83 5.02 39.94
CA LEU A 244 11.40 5.31 39.83
C LEU A 244 10.60 4.08 39.38
N ILE A 245 11.08 3.38 38.35
CA ILE A 245 10.48 2.12 37.89
C ILE A 245 10.43 1.09 38.99
N ARG A 246 11.52 0.88 39.69
CA ARG A 246 11.59 -0.06 40.82
C ARG A 246 10.55 0.24 41.90
N ARG A 247 10.36 1.51 42.28
CA ARG A 247 9.36 1.93 43.26
C ARG A 247 7.95 1.67 42.81
N GLU A 248 7.66 1.93 41.54
CA GLU A 248 6.31 1.69 40.99
C GLU A 248 5.99 0.19 40.80
N LEU A 249 6.99 -0.60 40.40
CA LEU A 249 6.85 -2.05 40.34
C LEU A 249 6.60 -2.68 41.73
N ALA A 250 7.23 -2.11 42.77
CA ALA A 250 6.98 -2.55 44.15
C ALA A 250 5.54 -2.27 44.62
N GLN A 251 4.82 -1.33 44.00
CA GLN A 251 3.42 -1.06 44.29
C GLN A 251 2.43 -1.99 43.55
N LEU A 252 2.93 -2.74 42.55
CA LEU A 252 2.15 -3.74 41.80
C LEU A 252 2.16 -5.11 42.49
N GLN A 253 2.65 -5.22 43.75
CA GLN A 253 2.56 -6.46 44.50
C GLN A 253 1.09 -6.87 44.64
N PRO A 254 0.80 -8.19 44.56
CA PRO A 254 -0.57 -8.66 44.76
C PRO A 254 -1.06 -8.17 46.12
N LEU A 255 -2.25 -7.64 46.13
CA LEU A 255 -3.02 -7.49 47.36
C LEU A 255 -3.23 -8.90 47.91
N ASP A 256 -2.68 -9.14 49.12
CA ASP A 256 -2.89 -10.36 49.87
C ASP A 256 -4.38 -10.71 49.98
#